data_c53608e100d340877b1bc8ee9f12da28
#
_entry.id   c53608e100d340877b1bc8ee9f12da28
#
_cell.length_a   1.000
_cell.length_b   1.000
_cell.length_c   1.000
_cell.angle_alpha   90.00
_cell.angle_beta   90.00
_cell.angle_gamma   90.00
#
_symmetry.space_group_name_H-M   'P 1'
#
loop_
_entity.id
_entity.type
_entity.pdbx_description
1 polymer ?
#
loop_
_entity_poly.entity_id
_entity_poly.type
_entity_poly.pdbx_seq_one_letter_code
_entity_poly.pdbx_strand_id
1 'polypeptide(L)'
;MKKIVALTLACLMAASLFLTGCSVRQNGNDTQYTGNDSGNTAGDTGSNSSNSGDREVNVCSWGEYIDESLIDEFEAATGITVNYVTVESNEALYSQLQQGGVNYDVIVPSDYMISQLIEEDMLAELDYDKIPNFSLIGDQFKNLSYDPENKYTVPYTWGTLGIIYNSTMVDGEITSWDAMFDPQYAGNVLMIRNSRDAFGIALMDLGYSVNTADEAEIQEAYQLVVDANNNGVYQAFVMDEIFQLMENDNRAISAYYAGDYLTMLENNPDLRYVIPEEGTNWFVDAMCILKNAENVDEAHEWINFIASTDANLRNMDYIWYASPNTTALEEYPAYYEE
;
A
#
# COMPACT_ATOMS: atom_id res chain seq x y z
N MET A 1 35.04 -3.70 -44.97
CA MET A 1 35.86 -2.52 -45.38
C MET A 1 35.45 -1.35 -44.48
N LYS A 2 36.46 -0.89 -43.74
CA LYS A 2 36.71 0.51 -43.28
C LYS A 2 35.65 1.14 -42.37
N LYS A 3 35.92 1.74 -41.26
CA LYS A 3 37.05 2.10 -40.36
C LYS A 3 36.37 2.81 -39.19
N ILE A 4 36.57 2.45 -37.94
CA ILE A 4 37.38 3.09 -36.88
C ILE A 4 37.41 4.64 -36.97
N VAL A 5 36.85 5.28 -35.97
CA VAL A 5 37.51 6.42 -35.30
C VAL A 5 37.09 6.41 -33.80
N ALA A 6 38.08 6.09 -32.97
CA ALA A 6 38.09 6.41 -31.55
C ALA A 6 38.52 7.87 -31.36
N LEU A 7 37.94 8.58 -30.40
CA LEU A 7 38.63 9.73 -29.85
C LEU A 7 38.34 9.81 -28.33
N THR A 8 39.39 9.47 -27.61
CA THR A 8 39.64 9.75 -26.19
C THR A 8 39.81 11.25 -25.98
N LEU A 9 39.19 11.79 -24.89
CA LEU A 9 39.82 12.90 -24.17
C LEU A 9 39.56 12.75 -22.67
N ALA A 10 40.69 12.74 -21.95
CA ALA A 10 40.77 12.58 -20.52
C ALA A 10 40.83 13.92 -19.81
N CYS A 11 40.44 13.89 -18.49
CA CYS A 11 40.93 14.69 -17.38
C CYS A 11 40.76 16.23 -17.42
N LEU A 12 40.02 16.72 -16.40
CA LEU A 12 40.67 17.64 -15.43
C LEU A 12 39.78 17.78 -14.16
N MET A 13 40.37 17.34 -13.05
CA MET A 13 39.93 17.69 -11.67
C MET A 13 40.23 19.17 -11.43
N ALA A 14 39.32 19.86 -10.77
CA ALA A 14 39.70 20.98 -9.90
C ALA A 14 38.68 21.10 -8.77
N ALA A 15 39.16 20.81 -7.59
CA ALA A 15 38.52 21.12 -6.32
C ALA A 15 38.58 22.64 -6.09
N SER A 16 37.50 23.21 -5.59
CA SER A 16 37.57 24.47 -4.86
C SER A 16 36.45 24.53 -3.84
N LEU A 17 36.87 24.39 -2.59
CA LEU A 17 36.15 24.79 -1.39
C LEU A 17 35.94 26.31 -1.42
N PHE A 18 34.72 26.77 -1.19
CA PHE A 18 34.46 28.06 -0.57
C PHE A 18 33.31 27.94 0.43
N LEU A 19 33.69 28.11 1.67
CA LEU A 19 32.87 28.51 2.80
C LEU A 19 32.55 30.02 2.68
N THR A 20 31.28 30.37 2.82
CA THR A 20 30.72 31.65 3.35
C THR A 20 29.22 31.47 3.30
N GLY A 21 28.39 31.60 4.31
CA GLY A 21 28.38 32.58 5.35
C GLY A 21 26.92 33.05 5.42
N CYS A 22 26.26 32.83 6.53
CA CYS A 22 24.89 33.23 6.85
C CYS A 22 24.65 34.73 6.58
N SER A 23 23.46 35.05 6.04
CA SER A 23 22.82 36.32 6.39
C SER A 23 21.30 36.18 6.42
N VAL A 24 20.81 36.20 7.63
CA VAL A 24 19.41 36.45 7.99
C VAL A 24 19.08 37.90 7.59
N ARG A 25 18.02 38.05 6.84
CA ARG A 25 17.38 39.37 6.63
C ARG A 25 16.05 39.40 7.33
N GLN A 26 16.07 39.97 8.54
CA GLN A 26 14.87 40.52 9.19
C GLN A 26 14.46 41.79 8.43
N ASN A 27 13.20 41.87 8.03
CA ASN A 27 12.54 43.14 7.76
C ASN A 27 11.38 43.26 8.74
N GLY A 28 11.62 44.07 9.76
CA GLY A 28 10.57 44.63 10.59
C GLY A 28 9.90 45.79 9.88
N ASN A 29 8.62 45.88 10.01
CA ASN A 29 7.90 47.16 9.84
C ASN A 29 6.86 47.25 10.95
N ASP A 30 7.23 48.03 11.94
CA ASP A 30 6.32 48.59 12.93
C ASP A 30 5.40 49.59 12.24
N THR A 31 4.10 49.47 12.41
CA THR A 31 3.20 50.62 12.30
C THR A 31 2.18 50.58 13.42
N GLN A 32 2.19 51.70 14.10
CA GLN A 32 1.49 52.09 15.32
C GLN A 32 -0.03 52.04 15.23
N TYR A 33 -0.56 51.66 16.35
CA TYR A 33 -1.97 51.87 16.79
C TYR A 33 -2.33 53.35 16.79
N THR A 34 -3.50 53.69 16.20
CA THR A 34 -4.35 54.78 16.72
C THR A 34 -5.79 54.32 16.73
N GLY A 35 -6.33 54.24 17.93
CA GLY A 35 -7.73 53.95 18.15
C GLY A 35 -8.61 55.14 17.76
N ASN A 36 -9.84 54.81 17.37
CA ASN A 36 -10.95 55.73 17.64
C ASN A 36 -12.26 54.91 17.83
N ASP A 37 -12.85 55.17 18.94
CA ASP A 37 -14.10 54.68 19.43
C ASP A 37 -15.26 55.45 18.77
N SER A 38 -16.36 54.76 18.43
CA SER A 38 -17.72 55.25 18.54
C SER A 38 -18.78 54.38 17.88
N GLY A 39 -19.64 53.71 18.69
CA GLY A 39 -21.08 53.92 18.60
C GLY A 39 -21.93 52.98 17.72
N ASN A 40 -22.41 51.91 18.31
CA ASN A 40 -23.81 51.46 18.36
C ASN A 40 -24.70 51.50 17.11
N THR A 41 -25.21 50.35 16.67
CA THR A 41 -26.66 49.99 16.67
C THR A 41 -26.88 48.53 16.19
N ALA A 42 -27.83 47.87 16.89
CA ALA A 42 -28.27 46.51 16.64
C ALA A 42 -28.95 46.31 15.27
N GLY A 43 -28.74 45.13 14.71
CA GLY A 43 -29.47 44.58 13.57
C GLY A 43 -29.22 43.10 13.52
N ASP A 44 -30.11 42.36 14.21
CA ASP A 44 -30.19 40.91 14.16
C ASP A 44 -30.62 40.46 12.76
N THR A 45 -29.72 39.75 12.06
CA THR A 45 -30.07 38.82 11.02
C THR A 45 -29.09 37.68 11.13
N GLY A 46 -29.60 36.57 11.68
CA GLY A 46 -28.89 35.30 11.72
C GLY A 46 -28.50 34.84 10.33
N SER A 47 -27.27 35.09 9.97
CA SER A 47 -26.58 34.42 8.91
C SER A 47 -25.72 33.34 9.57
N ASN A 48 -26.17 32.12 9.47
CA ASN A 48 -25.38 30.94 9.80
C ASN A 48 -24.21 30.90 8.79
N SER A 49 -23.15 31.64 9.07
CA SER A 49 -21.87 31.50 8.40
C SER A 49 -21.26 30.22 8.97
N SER A 50 -21.53 29.11 8.29
CA SER A 50 -20.68 27.96 8.39
C SER A 50 -19.27 28.44 8.04
N ASN A 51 -18.39 28.38 9.01
CA ASN A 51 -16.97 28.57 8.84
C ASN A 51 -16.51 27.40 7.94
N SER A 52 -16.43 27.63 6.62
CA SER A 52 -15.78 26.70 5.72
C SER A 52 -14.26 26.88 5.95
N GLY A 53 -13.75 26.28 7.00
CA GLY A 53 -12.36 25.86 7.04
C GLY A 53 -12.18 24.88 5.87
N ASP A 54 -11.05 24.91 5.22
CA ASP A 54 -10.76 23.99 4.13
C ASP A 54 -10.94 22.57 4.68
N ARG A 55 -11.90 21.81 4.11
CA ARG A 55 -12.15 20.43 4.49
C ARG A 55 -11.04 19.58 3.89
N GLU A 56 -10.47 18.70 4.67
CA GLU A 56 -9.40 17.80 4.23
C GLU A 56 -9.54 16.41 4.84
N VAL A 57 -8.93 15.43 4.21
CA VAL A 57 -8.75 14.07 4.74
C VAL A 57 -7.33 13.60 4.46
N ASN A 58 -6.70 13.04 5.49
CA ASN A 58 -5.33 12.53 5.42
C ASN A 58 -5.38 11.00 5.29
N VAL A 59 -5.00 10.49 4.13
CA VAL A 59 -5.07 9.07 3.79
C VAL A 59 -3.66 8.50 3.69
N CYS A 60 -3.42 7.37 4.36
CA CYS A 60 -2.17 6.62 4.25
C CYS A 60 -2.46 5.21 3.71
N SER A 61 -1.81 4.85 2.62
CA SER A 61 -1.98 3.57 1.92
C SER A 61 -0.65 3.05 1.37
N TRP A 62 -0.69 2.13 0.43
CA TRP A 62 0.46 1.54 -0.25
C TRP A 62 0.81 2.30 -1.53
N GLY A 63 2.03 2.12 -2.05
CA GLY A 63 2.39 2.52 -3.41
C GLY A 63 1.60 1.72 -4.46
N GLU A 64 1.37 2.30 -5.64
CA GLU A 64 0.67 1.67 -6.77
C GLU A 64 -0.65 0.96 -6.37
N TYR A 65 -1.47 1.57 -5.51
CA TYR A 65 -2.61 0.89 -4.88
C TYR A 65 -3.95 1.62 -5.02
N ILE A 66 -4.02 2.61 -5.90
CA ILE A 66 -5.22 3.37 -6.24
C ILE A 66 -5.09 3.96 -7.65
N ASP A 67 -6.19 4.00 -8.41
CA ASP A 67 -6.29 4.90 -9.55
C ASP A 67 -6.31 6.35 -9.02
N GLU A 68 -5.20 7.06 -9.18
CA GLU A 68 -5.04 8.42 -8.64
C GLU A 68 -6.11 9.40 -9.15
N SER A 69 -6.72 9.14 -10.32
CA SER A 69 -7.81 9.97 -10.84
C SER A 69 -9.07 9.94 -9.97
N LEU A 70 -9.23 8.92 -9.10
CA LEU A 70 -10.28 8.88 -8.07
C LEU A 70 -10.10 9.95 -7.01
N ILE A 71 -8.87 10.34 -6.72
CA ILE A 71 -8.56 11.43 -5.78
C ILE A 71 -9.10 12.75 -6.34
N ASP A 72 -8.74 13.08 -7.58
CA ASP A 72 -9.20 14.30 -8.26
C ASP A 72 -10.74 14.36 -8.34
N GLU A 73 -11.37 13.20 -8.62
CA GLU A 73 -12.83 13.11 -8.71
C GLU A 73 -13.50 13.32 -7.35
N PHE A 74 -12.97 12.70 -6.29
CA PHE A 74 -13.48 12.91 -4.94
C PHE A 74 -13.38 14.37 -4.52
N GLU A 75 -12.23 15.00 -4.73
CA GLU A 75 -12.01 16.43 -4.45
C GLU A 75 -12.99 17.32 -5.23
N ALA A 76 -13.17 17.04 -6.53
CA ALA A 76 -14.10 17.81 -7.36
C ALA A 76 -15.58 17.64 -6.94
N ALA A 77 -15.95 16.44 -6.46
CA ALA A 77 -17.33 16.13 -6.08
C ALA A 77 -17.68 16.67 -4.69
N THR A 78 -16.73 16.70 -3.75
CA THR A 78 -16.99 16.97 -2.33
C THR A 78 -16.44 18.30 -1.85
N GLY A 79 -15.42 18.84 -2.53
CA GLY A 79 -14.64 19.99 -2.07
C GLY A 79 -13.75 19.65 -0.86
N ILE A 80 -13.47 18.37 -0.61
CA ILE A 80 -12.54 17.90 0.42
C ILE A 80 -11.19 17.67 -0.24
N THR A 81 -10.14 18.27 0.28
CA THR A 81 -8.76 18.02 -0.17
C THR A 81 -8.25 16.70 0.39
N VAL A 82 -7.66 15.86 -0.45
CA VAL A 82 -7.09 14.58 -0.05
C VAL A 82 -5.56 14.66 0.05
N ASN A 83 -5.05 14.55 1.26
CA ASN A 83 -3.61 14.41 1.49
C ASN A 83 -3.25 12.92 1.47
N TYR A 84 -2.89 12.40 0.29
CA TYR A 84 -2.58 10.98 0.11
C TYR A 84 -1.08 10.74 0.25
N VAL A 85 -0.70 9.83 1.15
CA VAL A 85 0.69 9.43 1.37
C VAL A 85 0.81 7.91 1.34
N THR A 86 2.01 7.41 1.03
CA THR A 86 2.27 5.97 0.94
C THR A 86 3.32 5.53 1.93
N VAL A 87 3.21 4.28 2.36
CA VAL A 87 4.17 3.57 3.20
C VAL A 87 4.55 2.24 2.56
N GLU A 88 5.72 1.70 2.91
CA GLU A 88 6.26 0.50 2.28
C GLU A 88 5.75 -0.81 2.89
N SER A 89 5.30 -0.80 4.15
CA SER A 89 4.86 -2.01 4.86
C SER A 89 3.95 -1.69 6.05
N ASN A 90 3.19 -2.69 6.51
CA ASN A 90 2.39 -2.60 7.74
C ASN A 90 3.27 -2.26 8.96
N GLU A 91 4.48 -2.81 9.03
CA GLU A 91 5.42 -2.56 10.12
C GLU A 91 5.94 -1.12 10.09
N ALA A 92 6.15 -0.54 8.89
CA ALA A 92 6.52 0.86 8.74
C ALA A 92 5.38 1.78 9.16
N LEU A 93 4.13 1.49 8.72
CA LEU A 93 2.93 2.19 9.17
C LEU A 93 2.80 2.14 10.69
N TYR A 94 2.85 0.94 11.28
CA TYR A 94 2.73 0.74 12.71
C TYR A 94 3.81 1.49 13.49
N SER A 95 5.06 1.45 13.02
CA SER A 95 6.18 2.18 13.63
C SER A 95 5.94 3.70 13.64
N GLN A 96 5.38 4.26 12.55
CA GLN A 96 5.03 5.68 12.49
C GLN A 96 3.90 6.04 13.47
N LEU A 97 2.86 5.20 13.55
CA LEU A 97 1.75 5.39 14.49
C LEU A 97 2.23 5.34 15.95
N GLN A 98 3.11 4.40 16.29
CA GLN A 98 3.70 4.27 17.63
C GLN A 98 4.60 5.45 18.01
N GLN A 99 5.36 5.99 17.07
CA GLN A 99 6.22 7.15 17.32
C GLN A 99 5.40 8.44 17.48
N GLY A 100 4.19 8.46 16.94
CA GLY A 100 3.35 9.67 16.88
C GLY A 100 3.90 10.72 15.90
N GLY A 101 3.17 11.83 15.79
CA GLY A 101 3.57 12.93 14.91
C GLY A 101 3.12 12.78 13.46
N VAL A 102 2.40 11.70 13.12
CA VAL A 102 1.65 11.56 11.87
C VAL A 102 0.19 11.91 12.11
N ASN A 103 -0.42 12.56 11.14
CA ASN A 103 -1.83 12.99 11.21
C ASN A 103 -2.61 12.29 10.11
N TYR A 104 -2.77 10.96 10.23
CA TYR A 104 -3.61 10.20 9.33
C TYR A 104 -5.03 10.10 9.87
N ASP A 105 -6.03 10.25 9.00
CA ASP A 105 -7.43 10.00 9.32
C ASP A 105 -7.82 8.60 8.87
N VAL A 106 -7.48 8.23 7.63
CA VAL A 106 -7.75 6.91 7.05
C VAL A 106 -6.44 6.18 6.80
N ILE A 107 -6.39 4.92 7.16
CA ILE A 107 -5.30 3.98 6.83
C ILE A 107 -5.87 2.74 6.15
N VAL A 108 -5.05 2.06 5.35
CA VAL A 108 -5.45 0.85 4.60
C VAL A 108 -4.51 -0.33 4.93
N PRO A 109 -4.50 -0.83 6.16
CA PRO A 109 -3.64 -1.94 6.56
C PRO A 109 -4.21 -3.30 6.17
N SER A 110 -3.35 -4.32 6.21
CA SER A 110 -3.74 -5.71 6.04
C SER A 110 -4.35 -6.29 7.32
N ASP A 111 -5.11 -7.35 7.17
CA ASP A 111 -5.91 -8.03 8.20
C ASP A 111 -5.17 -8.28 9.54
N TYR A 112 -3.94 -8.80 9.50
CA TYR A 112 -3.15 -9.07 10.71
C TYR A 112 -2.77 -7.80 11.47
N MET A 113 -2.48 -6.72 10.75
CA MET A 113 -2.17 -5.43 11.34
C MET A 113 -3.42 -4.76 11.90
N ILE A 114 -4.57 -4.91 11.21
CA ILE A 114 -5.87 -4.47 11.73
C ILE A 114 -6.16 -5.12 13.07
N SER A 115 -5.97 -6.44 13.18
CA SER A 115 -6.15 -7.17 14.43
C SER A 115 -5.31 -6.56 15.57
N GLN A 116 -4.04 -6.27 15.30
CA GLN A 116 -3.15 -5.64 16.28
C GLN A 116 -3.62 -4.23 16.66
N LEU A 117 -3.99 -3.40 15.68
CA LEU A 117 -4.45 -2.04 15.93
C LEU A 117 -5.77 -2.00 16.73
N ILE A 118 -6.66 -2.97 16.53
CA ILE A 118 -7.88 -3.13 17.34
C ILE A 118 -7.52 -3.52 18.78
N GLU A 119 -6.65 -4.50 18.97
CA GLU A 119 -6.21 -4.93 20.32
C GLU A 119 -5.54 -3.80 21.11
N GLU A 120 -4.84 -2.91 20.42
CA GLU A 120 -4.17 -1.75 21.01
C GLU A 120 -5.06 -0.50 21.11
N ASP A 121 -6.35 -0.61 20.78
CA ASP A 121 -7.34 0.49 20.86
C ASP A 121 -6.93 1.72 20.02
N MET A 122 -6.34 1.49 18.84
CA MET A 122 -5.84 2.53 17.96
C MET A 122 -6.82 2.92 16.85
N LEU A 123 -7.92 2.18 16.66
CA LEU A 123 -8.93 2.44 15.64
C LEU A 123 -10.21 3.04 16.24
N ALA A 124 -10.90 3.87 15.46
CA ALA A 124 -12.23 4.38 15.77
C ALA A 124 -13.30 3.41 15.26
N GLU A 125 -14.39 3.24 16.00
CA GLU A 125 -15.57 2.54 15.47
C GLU A 125 -16.19 3.36 14.33
N LEU A 126 -16.53 2.69 13.23
CA LEU A 126 -17.12 3.32 12.05
C LEU A 126 -18.62 3.56 12.22
N ASP A 127 -19.09 4.70 11.72
CA ASP A 127 -20.50 5.02 11.58
C ASP A 127 -20.99 4.55 10.20
N TYR A 128 -21.52 3.33 10.12
CA TYR A 128 -21.98 2.73 8.84
C TYR A 128 -23.20 3.45 8.23
N ASP A 129 -23.91 4.28 8.99
CA ASP A 129 -24.95 5.15 8.42
C ASP A 129 -24.35 6.20 7.47
N LYS A 130 -23.05 6.52 7.63
CA LYS A 130 -22.28 7.40 6.75
C LYS A 130 -21.59 6.64 5.61
N ILE A 131 -21.62 5.30 5.61
CA ILE A 131 -20.98 4.44 4.61
C ILE A 131 -22.03 3.51 3.95
N PRO A 132 -23.07 4.03 3.28
CA PRO A 132 -24.10 3.20 2.68
C PRO A 132 -23.57 2.19 1.64
N ASN A 133 -22.42 2.48 1.01
CA ASN A 133 -21.76 1.59 0.05
C ASN A 133 -21.17 0.33 0.71
N PHE A 134 -21.06 0.28 2.04
CA PHE A 134 -20.72 -0.97 2.75
C PHE A 134 -21.72 -2.11 2.44
N SER A 135 -22.95 -1.78 2.08
CA SER A 135 -23.94 -2.76 1.65
C SER A 135 -23.55 -3.53 0.37
N LEU A 136 -22.63 -2.98 -0.45
CA LEU A 136 -22.13 -3.58 -1.68
C LEU A 136 -21.00 -4.60 -1.43
N ILE A 137 -20.40 -4.58 -0.24
CA ILE A 137 -19.36 -5.54 0.15
C ILE A 137 -19.98 -6.93 0.30
N GLY A 138 -19.34 -7.93 -0.32
CA GLY A 138 -19.76 -9.32 -0.25
C GLY A 138 -19.73 -9.91 1.16
N ASP A 139 -20.67 -10.78 1.48
CA ASP A 139 -20.80 -11.35 2.83
C ASP A 139 -19.57 -12.16 3.24
N GLN A 140 -18.82 -12.73 2.27
CA GLN A 140 -17.57 -13.45 2.53
C GLN A 140 -16.42 -12.56 3.04
N PHE A 141 -16.54 -11.24 2.89
CA PHE A 141 -15.56 -10.25 3.38
C PHE A 141 -16.02 -9.55 4.66
N LYS A 142 -17.18 -9.92 5.19
CA LYS A 142 -17.74 -9.38 6.43
C LYS A 142 -17.53 -10.33 7.60
N ASN A 143 -17.44 -9.80 8.80
CA ASN A 143 -17.29 -10.56 10.04
C ASN A 143 -16.06 -11.49 10.03
N LEU A 144 -14.97 -11.06 9.39
CA LEU A 144 -13.72 -11.80 9.37
C LEU A 144 -13.06 -11.78 10.75
N SER A 145 -12.17 -12.74 10.98
CA SER A 145 -11.58 -12.97 12.31
C SER A 145 -10.86 -11.75 12.91
N TYR A 146 -10.38 -10.85 12.09
CA TYR A 146 -9.70 -9.63 12.54
C TYR A 146 -10.67 -8.53 13.01
N ASP A 147 -11.92 -8.52 12.51
CA ASP A 147 -13.00 -7.59 12.92
C ASP A 147 -14.35 -8.32 12.90
N PRO A 148 -14.62 -9.25 13.86
CA PRO A 148 -15.74 -10.17 13.78
C PRO A 148 -17.12 -9.52 13.95
N GLU A 149 -17.17 -8.27 14.37
CA GLU A 149 -18.41 -7.50 14.50
C GLU A 149 -18.53 -6.40 13.43
N ASN A 150 -17.57 -6.29 12.49
CA ASN A 150 -17.45 -5.22 11.51
C ASN A 150 -17.60 -3.83 12.15
N LYS A 151 -16.81 -3.54 13.17
CA LYS A 151 -16.87 -2.25 13.84
C LYS A 151 -15.89 -1.23 13.29
N TYR A 152 -14.78 -1.70 12.73
CA TYR A 152 -13.62 -0.86 12.47
C TYR A 152 -13.22 -0.78 11.00
N THR A 153 -13.78 -1.65 10.13
CA THR A 153 -13.20 -1.88 8.80
C THR A 153 -14.22 -1.86 7.67
N VAL A 154 -13.82 -1.27 6.53
CA VAL A 154 -14.46 -1.49 5.23
C VAL A 154 -13.44 -2.16 4.32
N PRO A 155 -13.64 -3.42 3.91
CA PRO A 155 -12.75 -4.11 2.97
C PRO A 155 -12.52 -3.29 1.71
N TYR A 156 -11.25 -3.20 1.29
CA TYR A 156 -10.80 -2.41 0.14
C TYR A 156 -10.44 -3.29 -1.05
N THR A 157 -9.47 -4.18 -0.85
CA THR A 157 -9.04 -5.17 -1.85
C THR A 157 -8.73 -6.49 -1.17
N TRP A 158 -8.58 -7.53 -1.97
CA TRP A 158 -8.08 -8.81 -1.51
C TRP A 158 -7.20 -9.48 -2.58
N GLY A 159 -6.34 -10.37 -2.14
CA GLY A 159 -5.44 -11.06 -3.05
C GLY A 159 -4.81 -12.30 -2.45
N THR A 160 -3.91 -12.87 -3.23
CA THR A 160 -3.11 -14.03 -2.85
C THR A 160 -1.63 -13.76 -3.09
N LEU A 161 -0.79 -14.34 -2.25
CA LEU A 161 0.63 -14.44 -2.48
C LEU A 161 0.92 -15.65 -3.39
N GLY A 162 1.89 -15.56 -4.27
CA GLY A 162 2.29 -16.68 -5.12
C GLY A 162 3.73 -16.57 -5.59
N ILE A 163 4.15 -17.53 -6.39
CA ILE A 163 5.45 -17.50 -7.03
C ILE A 163 5.29 -16.92 -8.44
N ILE A 164 6.05 -15.87 -8.74
CA ILE A 164 6.22 -15.32 -10.08
C ILE A 164 7.56 -15.85 -10.61
N TYR A 165 7.56 -16.47 -11.78
CA TYR A 165 8.79 -16.93 -12.39
C TYR A 165 8.86 -16.63 -13.89
N ASN A 166 10.07 -16.41 -14.39
CA ASN A 166 10.32 -16.22 -15.81
C ASN A 166 10.50 -17.59 -16.49
N SER A 167 9.57 -17.96 -17.37
CA SER A 167 9.56 -19.25 -18.04
C SER A 167 10.71 -19.46 -19.02
N THR A 168 11.48 -18.43 -19.34
CA THR A 168 12.70 -18.54 -20.16
C THR A 168 13.95 -18.82 -19.32
N MET A 169 13.88 -18.66 -17.99
CA MET A 169 14.98 -18.84 -17.05
C MET A 169 14.79 -20.05 -16.13
N VAL A 170 13.60 -20.63 -16.12
CA VAL A 170 13.24 -21.78 -15.30
C VAL A 170 12.87 -22.95 -16.21
N ASP A 171 13.51 -24.08 -16.00
CA ASP A 171 13.21 -25.32 -16.73
C ASP A 171 12.00 -26.04 -16.06
N GLY A 172 10.89 -26.10 -16.79
CA GLY A 172 9.65 -26.74 -16.31
C GLY A 172 8.70 -25.81 -15.54
N GLU A 173 7.77 -26.39 -14.81
CA GLU A 173 6.79 -25.68 -14.02
C GLU A 173 7.20 -25.68 -12.55
N ILE A 174 7.05 -24.53 -11.88
CA ILE A 174 7.17 -24.44 -10.42
C ILE A 174 5.81 -24.78 -9.82
N THR A 175 5.77 -25.63 -8.78
CA THR A 175 4.53 -26.06 -8.12
C THR A 175 4.62 -26.02 -6.59
N SER A 176 5.78 -25.69 -6.04
CA SER A 176 6.06 -25.74 -4.60
C SER A 176 6.83 -24.50 -4.14
N TRP A 177 6.62 -24.10 -2.88
CA TRP A 177 7.40 -23.04 -2.22
C TRP A 177 8.88 -23.40 -2.06
N ASP A 178 9.27 -24.69 -2.13
CA ASP A 178 10.67 -25.11 -2.05
C ASP A 178 11.56 -24.43 -3.09
N ALA A 179 11.00 -24.03 -4.24
CA ALA A 179 11.70 -23.27 -5.27
C ALA A 179 12.30 -21.93 -4.77
N MET A 180 11.70 -21.35 -3.73
CA MET A 180 12.18 -20.11 -3.11
C MET A 180 13.45 -20.32 -2.27
N PHE A 181 13.79 -21.58 -1.95
CA PHE A 181 14.92 -21.96 -1.10
C PHE A 181 15.95 -22.81 -1.85
N ASP A 182 15.68 -23.20 -3.11
CA ASP A 182 16.51 -24.14 -3.87
C ASP A 182 17.82 -23.47 -4.35
N PRO A 183 18.99 -24.03 -3.96
CA PRO A 183 20.29 -23.56 -4.40
C PRO A 183 20.51 -23.55 -5.91
N GLN A 184 19.71 -24.31 -6.70
CA GLN A 184 19.82 -24.28 -8.16
C GLN A 184 19.54 -22.88 -8.74
N TYR A 185 18.74 -22.07 -8.05
CA TYR A 185 18.40 -20.70 -8.45
C TYR A 185 19.24 -19.63 -7.74
N ALA A 186 20.37 -20.03 -7.12
CA ALA A 186 21.20 -19.10 -6.34
C ALA A 186 21.53 -17.81 -7.10
N GLY A 187 21.30 -16.67 -6.47
CA GLY A 187 21.48 -15.33 -7.01
C GLY A 187 20.40 -14.87 -7.98
N ASN A 188 19.34 -15.67 -8.21
CA ASN A 188 18.25 -15.36 -9.13
C ASN A 188 16.87 -15.38 -8.47
N VAL A 189 16.81 -15.52 -7.15
CA VAL A 189 15.56 -15.46 -6.36
C VAL A 189 15.44 -14.11 -5.70
N LEU A 190 14.25 -13.50 -5.79
CA LEU A 190 13.84 -12.32 -5.02
C LEU A 190 12.89 -12.77 -3.92
N MET A 191 13.24 -12.47 -2.68
CA MET A 191 12.35 -12.69 -1.54
C MET A 191 11.58 -11.40 -1.24
N ILE A 192 10.30 -11.52 -0.93
CA ILE A 192 9.49 -10.39 -0.49
C ILE A 192 10.05 -9.83 0.84
N ARG A 193 10.13 -8.50 0.97
CA ARG A 193 10.63 -7.83 2.18
C ARG A 193 9.55 -7.63 3.25
N ASN A 194 8.33 -8.06 2.99
CA ASN A 194 7.28 -8.16 4.00
C ASN A 194 7.60 -9.33 4.93
N SER A 195 7.81 -9.07 6.22
CA SER A 195 8.20 -10.10 7.19
C SER A 195 7.11 -11.15 7.37
N ARG A 196 5.84 -10.75 7.39
CA ARG A 196 4.70 -11.66 7.52
C ARG A 196 4.67 -12.68 6.39
N ASP A 197 4.86 -12.22 5.15
CA ASP A 197 4.82 -13.07 3.97
C ASP A 197 6.09 -13.91 3.82
N ALA A 198 7.27 -13.33 4.08
CA ALA A 198 8.53 -14.08 4.02
C ALA A 198 8.55 -15.26 5.01
N PHE A 199 8.06 -15.07 6.23
CA PHE A 199 7.86 -16.15 7.20
C PHE A 199 6.74 -17.09 6.78
N GLY A 200 5.62 -16.55 6.26
CA GLY A 200 4.49 -17.34 5.77
C GLY A 200 4.91 -18.34 4.68
N ILE A 201 5.73 -17.91 3.73
CA ILE A 201 6.31 -18.77 2.68
C ILE A 201 7.11 -19.92 3.31
N ALA A 202 8.02 -19.61 4.23
CA ALA A 202 8.83 -20.63 4.88
C ALA A 202 8.00 -21.59 5.75
N LEU A 203 6.97 -21.08 6.43
CA LEU A 203 6.05 -21.90 7.21
C LEU A 203 5.25 -22.86 6.31
N MET A 204 4.74 -22.37 5.18
CA MET A 204 4.01 -23.21 4.23
C MET A 204 4.90 -24.29 3.62
N ASP A 205 6.13 -23.96 3.24
CA ASP A 205 7.12 -24.91 2.73
C ASP A 205 7.42 -26.03 3.75
N LEU A 206 7.50 -25.69 5.03
CA LEU A 206 7.67 -26.64 6.13
C LEU A 206 6.39 -27.40 6.51
N GLY A 207 5.25 -27.08 5.90
CA GLY A 207 3.95 -27.69 6.20
C GLY A 207 3.27 -27.17 7.47
N TYR A 208 3.67 -25.97 7.94
CA TYR A 208 3.08 -25.32 9.10
C TYR A 208 2.00 -24.30 8.70
N SER A 209 1.18 -23.93 9.68
CA SER A 209 0.19 -22.87 9.48
C SER A 209 0.88 -21.50 9.39
N VAL A 210 0.47 -20.65 8.43
CA VAL A 210 0.89 -19.24 8.36
C VAL A 210 0.47 -18.44 9.61
N ASN A 211 -0.49 -18.95 10.39
CA ASN A 211 -1.00 -18.33 11.61
C ASN A 211 -0.49 -19.03 12.88
N THR A 212 0.57 -19.83 12.79
CA THR A 212 1.13 -20.48 13.98
C THR A 212 1.66 -19.45 14.98
N ALA A 213 1.47 -19.73 16.25
CA ALA A 213 2.10 -19.03 17.38
C ALA A 213 3.14 -19.91 18.10
N ASP A 214 3.47 -21.09 17.54
CA ASP A 214 4.49 -21.98 18.11
C ASP A 214 5.89 -21.43 17.81
N GLU A 215 6.62 -21.08 18.87
CA GLU A 215 7.96 -20.49 18.73
C GLU A 215 8.95 -21.44 18.02
N ALA A 216 8.79 -22.76 18.15
CA ALA A 216 9.69 -23.70 17.50
C ALA A 216 9.44 -23.74 15.97
N GLU A 217 8.20 -23.73 15.53
CA GLU A 217 7.84 -23.64 14.11
C GLU A 217 8.31 -22.32 13.49
N ILE A 218 8.11 -21.19 14.20
CA ILE A 218 8.57 -19.87 13.76
C ILE A 218 10.10 -19.84 13.67
N GLN A 219 10.81 -20.45 14.65
CA GLN A 219 12.27 -20.51 14.64
C GLN A 219 12.80 -21.38 13.50
N GLU A 220 12.11 -22.47 13.15
CA GLU A 220 12.48 -23.33 12.02
C GLU A 220 12.31 -22.59 10.69
N ALA A 221 11.19 -21.88 10.50
CA ALA A 221 10.96 -21.02 9.35
C ALA A 221 12.00 -19.91 9.22
N TYR A 222 12.34 -19.25 10.34
CA TYR A 222 13.43 -18.26 10.37
C TYR A 222 14.75 -18.87 9.90
N GLN A 223 15.10 -20.06 10.41
CA GLN A 223 16.35 -20.73 10.06
C GLN A 223 16.42 -21.09 8.58
N LEU A 224 15.30 -21.53 7.98
CA LEU A 224 15.19 -21.84 6.56
C LEU A 224 15.50 -20.61 5.70
N VAL A 225 14.88 -19.46 6.02
CA VAL A 225 15.14 -18.19 5.30
C VAL A 225 16.61 -17.74 5.47
N VAL A 226 17.16 -17.85 6.68
CA VAL A 226 18.55 -17.48 6.97
C VAL A 226 19.53 -18.37 6.22
N ASP A 227 19.30 -19.68 6.19
CA ASP A 227 20.18 -20.63 5.51
C ASP A 227 20.15 -20.41 3.99
N ALA A 228 18.99 -20.18 3.39
CA ALA A 228 18.86 -19.84 1.98
C ALA A 228 19.61 -18.54 1.65
N ASN A 229 19.46 -17.52 2.48
CA ASN A 229 20.19 -16.24 2.33
C ASN A 229 21.70 -16.43 2.44
N ASN A 230 22.18 -17.17 3.45
CA ASN A 230 23.61 -17.44 3.65
C ASN A 230 24.22 -18.27 2.52
N ASN A 231 23.42 -19.13 1.90
CA ASN A 231 23.81 -19.93 0.73
C ASN A 231 23.74 -19.13 -0.58
N GLY A 232 23.35 -17.85 -0.52
CA GLY A 232 23.28 -16.96 -1.66
C GLY A 232 22.13 -17.25 -2.62
N VAL A 233 21.06 -17.89 -2.16
CA VAL A 233 19.84 -18.14 -2.96
C VAL A 233 19.21 -16.81 -3.33
N TYR A 234 19.01 -15.95 -2.31
CA TYR A 234 18.40 -14.64 -2.55
C TYR A 234 19.40 -13.64 -3.11
N GLN A 235 18.99 -12.95 -4.16
CA GLN A 235 19.70 -11.80 -4.68
C GLN A 235 19.37 -10.55 -3.87
N ALA A 236 18.10 -10.39 -3.50
CA ALA A 236 17.61 -9.26 -2.70
C ALA A 236 16.30 -9.62 -2.00
N PHE A 237 15.98 -8.81 -0.98
CA PHE A 237 14.65 -8.70 -0.40
C PHE A 237 14.03 -7.42 -0.96
N VAL A 238 12.86 -7.52 -1.61
CA VAL A 238 12.25 -6.45 -2.40
C VAL A 238 10.80 -6.18 -2.02
N MET A 239 10.34 -4.98 -2.28
CA MET A 239 8.94 -4.61 -2.45
C MET A 239 8.76 -4.12 -3.89
N ASP A 240 8.37 -2.88 -4.15
CA ASP A 240 8.07 -2.35 -5.49
C ASP A 240 9.25 -2.41 -6.47
N GLU A 241 10.48 -2.59 -5.98
CA GLU A 241 11.65 -2.84 -6.85
C GLU A 241 11.49 -4.09 -7.72
N ILE A 242 10.57 -5.00 -7.35
CA ILE A 242 10.27 -6.23 -8.11
C ILE A 242 9.85 -5.92 -9.55
N PHE A 243 9.06 -4.86 -9.78
CA PHE A 243 8.61 -4.49 -11.12
C PHE A 243 9.78 -4.37 -12.09
N GLN A 244 10.77 -3.54 -11.77
CA GLN A 244 11.94 -3.38 -12.61
C GLN A 244 12.78 -4.66 -12.77
N LEU A 245 12.84 -5.49 -11.74
CA LEU A 245 13.69 -6.67 -11.73
C LEU A 245 13.09 -7.84 -12.50
N MET A 246 11.77 -8.02 -12.48
CA MET A 246 11.08 -9.10 -13.18
C MET A 246 10.70 -8.72 -14.62
N GLU A 247 10.31 -7.47 -14.85
CA GLU A 247 9.96 -6.98 -16.20
C GLU A 247 11.14 -6.97 -17.16
N ASN A 248 12.37 -6.76 -16.67
CA ASN A 248 13.57 -6.68 -17.49
C ASN A 248 14.37 -7.99 -17.58
N ASP A 249 13.76 -9.15 -17.31
CA ASP A 249 14.38 -10.48 -17.38
C ASP A 249 15.65 -10.64 -16.54
N ASN A 250 15.70 -9.95 -15.42
CA ASN A 250 16.90 -9.94 -14.58
C ASN A 250 16.89 -11.02 -13.49
N ARG A 251 15.74 -11.69 -13.27
CA ARG A 251 15.59 -12.68 -12.19
C ARG A 251 14.70 -13.83 -12.64
N ALA A 252 14.98 -14.99 -12.07
CA ALA A 252 14.26 -16.22 -12.42
C ALA A 252 12.96 -16.38 -11.64
N ILE A 253 12.97 -16.07 -10.32
CA ILE A 253 11.89 -16.39 -9.41
C ILE A 253 11.71 -15.26 -8.41
N SER A 254 10.45 -14.96 -8.04
CA SER A 254 10.09 -14.10 -6.93
C SER A 254 8.83 -14.59 -6.24
N ALA A 255 8.69 -14.32 -4.94
CA ALA A 255 7.41 -14.41 -4.26
C ALA A 255 6.77 -13.04 -4.23
N TYR A 256 5.54 -12.89 -4.76
CA TYR A 256 4.83 -11.61 -4.75
C TYR A 256 3.32 -11.79 -4.98
N TYR A 257 2.59 -10.69 -5.02
CA TYR A 257 1.13 -10.68 -5.07
C TYR A 257 0.57 -10.85 -6.48
N ALA A 258 -0.62 -11.45 -6.56
CA ALA A 258 -1.27 -11.78 -7.83
C ALA A 258 -1.62 -10.55 -8.69
N GLY A 259 -2.04 -9.43 -8.09
CA GLY A 259 -2.35 -8.19 -8.80
C GLY A 259 -1.11 -7.62 -9.49
N ASP A 260 -0.02 -7.48 -8.74
CA ASP A 260 1.24 -6.97 -9.27
C ASP A 260 1.83 -7.85 -10.37
N TYR A 261 1.62 -9.17 -10.29
CA TYR A 261 1.99 -10.07 -11.39
C TYR A 261 1.27 -9.69 -12.69
N LEU A 262 -0.03 -9.39 -12.63
CA LEU A 262 -0.81 -9.00 -13.82
C LEU A 262 -0.28 -7.71 -14.43
N THR A 263 0.07 -6.72 -13.60
CA THR A 263 0.73 -5.49 -14.05
C THR A 263 2.09 -5.79 -14.72
N MET A 264 2.93 -6.61 -14.10
CA MET A 264 4.24 -6.98 -14.67
C MET A 264 4.10 -7.79 -15.95
N LEU A 265 3.05 -8.61 -16.10
CA LEU A 265 2.79 -9.44 -17.27
C LEU A 265 2.58 -8.60 -18.55
N GLU A 266 2.04 -7.37 -18.41
CA GLU A 266 1.88 -6.46 -19.55
C GLU A 266 3.24 -6.08 -20.18
N ASN A 267 4.28 -5.96 -19.35
CA ASN A 267 5.63 -5.58 -19.77
C ASN A 267 6.53 -6.78 -20.06
N ASN A 268 6.28 -7.94 -19.44
CA ASN A 268 7.03 -9.18 -19.67
C ASN A 268 6.10 -10.39 -19.80
N PRO A 269 5.75 -10.80 -21.05
CA PRO A 269 4.84 -11.91 -21.31
C PRO A 269 5.43 -13.30 -20.99
N ASP A 270 6.72 -13.39 -20.65
CA ASP A 270 7.38 -14.64 -20.26
C ASP A 270 7.19 -14.97 -18.76
N LEU A 271 6.63 -14.06 -17.99
CA LEU A 271 6.30 -14.30 -16.59
C LEU A 271 5.14 -15.28 -16.44
N ARG A 272 5.19 -16.06 -15.38
CA ARG A 272 4.15 -17.01 -14.97
C ARG A 272 3.89 -16.83 -13.49
N TYR A 273 2.65 -17.03 -13.08
CA TYR A 273 2.22 -17.02 -11.68
C TYR A 273 1.70 -18.39 -11.29
N VAL A 274 2.06 -18.84 -10.11
CA VAL A 274 1.57 -20.09 -9.54
C VAL A 274 1.24 -19.91 -8.06
N ILE A 275 0.11 -20.49 -7.66
CA ILE A 275 -0.20 -20.76 -6.26
C ILE A 275 0.36 -22.16 -5.99
N PRO A 276 1.37 -22.32 -5.11
CA PRO A 276 1.97 -23.60 -4.81
C PRO A 276 0.99 -24.62 -4.21
N GLU A 277 1.35 -25.91 -4.30
CA GLU A 277 0.50 -27.02 -3.82
C GLU A 277 0.29 -27.00 -2.29
N GLU A 278 1.21 -26.41 -1.55
CA GLU A 278 1.13 -26.25 -0.09
C GLU A 278 0.08 -25.20 0.32
N GLY A 279 -0.40 -24.40 -0.66
CA GLY A 279 -1.34 -23.31 -0.44
C GLY A 279 -0.71 -21.96 -0.48
N THR A 280 -1.48 -20.93 -0.09
CA THR A 280 -1.02 -19.55 -0.09
C THR A 280 -1.63 -18.73 1.05
N ASN A 281 -1.01 -17.60 1.35
CA ASN A 281 -1.64 -16.56 2.14
C ASN A 281 -2.72 -15.85 1.30
N TRP A 282 -3.97 -15.90 1.77
CA TRP A 282 -5.07 -15.08 1.30
C TRP A 282 -5.22 -13.90 2.28
N PHE A 283 -5.18 -12.69 1.79
CA PHE A 283 -5.23 -11.49 2.62
C PHE A 283 -6.37 -10.57 2.19
N VAL A 284 -6.82 -9.74 3.11
CA VAL A 284 -7.75 -8.64 2.88
C VAL A 284 -7.14 -7.37 3.46
N ASP A 285 -7.04 -6.34 2.62
CA ASP A 285 -6.72 -5.00 3.09
C ASP A 285 -8.02 -4.23 3.28
N ALA A 286 -8.11 -3.44 4.33
CA ALA A 286 -9.32 -2.71 4.63
C ALA A 286 -9.05 -1.27 5.09
N MET A 287 -9.97 -0.39 4.74
CA MET A 287 -9.96 1.01 5.17
C MET A 287 -10.41 1.10 6.62
N CYS A 288 -9.63 1.79 7.45
CA CYS A 288 -9.88 2.03 8.86
C CYS A 288 -9.73 3.52 9.16
N ILE A 289 -10.44 4.02 10.18
CA ILE A 289 -10.25 5.36 10.73
C ILE A 289 -9.43 5.24 12.01
N LEU A 290 -8.38 6.05 12.14
CA LEU A 290 -7.59 6.11 13.37
C LEU A 290 -8.40 6.75 14.51
N LYS A 291 -8.17 6.27 15.72
CA LYS A 291 -8.88 6.77 16.91
C LYS A 291 -8.64 8.25 17.20
N ASN A 292 -7.49 8.76 16.80
CA ASN A 292 -7.09 10.16 16.93
C ASN A 292 -7.27 10.98 15.65
N ALA A 293 -8.03 10.48 14.66
CA ALA A 293 -8.33 11.21 13.43
C ALA A 293 -9.00 12.56 13.76
N GLU A 294 -8.56 13.60 13.06
CA GLU A 294 -9.09 14.96 13.21
C GLU A 294 -10.27 15.22 12.28
N ASN A 295 -10.30 14.55 11.10
CA ASN A 295 -11.26 14.76 10.02
C ASN A 295 -12.19 13.54 9.85
N VAL A 296 -12.87 13.13 10.93
CA VAL A 296 -13.64 11.86 10.99
C VAL A 296 -14.81 11.84 10.01
N ASP A 297 -15.50 12.97 9.79
CA ASP A 297 -16.63 13.04 8.87
C ASP A 297 -16.14 12.91 7.41
N GLU A 298 -15.06 13.58 7.05
CA GLU A 298 -14.38 13.51 5.75
C GLU A 298 -13.81 12.11 5.49
N ALA A 299 -13.29 11.47 6.52
CA ALA A 299 -12.82 10.09 6.45
C ALA A 299 -13.95 9.11 6.08
N HIS A 300 -15.14 9.27 6.65
CA HIS A 300 -16.30 8.47 6.28
C HIS A 300 -16.76 8.75 4.84
N GLU A 301 -16.75 10.01 4.40
CA GLU A 301 -17.06 10.38 3.02
C GLU A 301 -16.08 9.73 2.03
N TRP A 302 -14.77 9.77 2.33
CA TRP A 302 -13.74 9.11 1.54
C TRP A 302 -13.96 7.59 1.46
N ILE A 303 -14.13 6.93 2.61
CA ILE A 303 -14.35 5.47 2.66
C ILE A 303 -15.60 5.10 1.87
N ASN A 304 -16.68 5.85 2.02
CA ASN A 304 -17.92 5.59 1.27
C ASN A 304 -17.72 5.77 -0.25
N PHE A 305 -16.98 6.79 -0.67
CA PHE A 305 -16.68 7.03 -2.09
C PHE A 305 -15.86 5.87 -2.67
N ILE A 306 -14.78 5.47 -2.01
CA ILE A 306 -13.92 4.37 -2.46
C ILE A 306 -14.65 3.01 -2.46
N ALA A 307 -15.60 2.80 -1.54
CA ALA A 307 -16.42 1.58 -1.51
C ALA A 307 -17.49 1.52 -2.60
N SER A 308 -17.66 2.57 -3.43
CA SER A 308 -18.64 2.59 -4.53
C SER A 308 -18.29 1.60 -5.64
N THR A 309 -19.26 1.20 -6.44
CA THR A 309 -19.04 0.30 -7.57
C THR A 309 -18.11 0.91 -8.61
N ASP A 310 -18.30 2.18 -8.96
CA ASP A 310 -17.48 2.89 -9.95
C ASP A 310 -16.00 2.95 -9.52
N ALA A 311 -15.72 3.37 -8.28
CA ALA A 311 -14.36 3.41 -7.77
C ALA A 311 -13.70 2.02 -7.75
N ASN A 312 -14.46 0.98 -7.38
CA ASN A 312 -13.95 -0.39 -7.40
C ASN A 312 -13.66 -0.91 -8.80
N LEU A 313 -14.53 -0.63 -9.81
CA LEU A 313 -14.28 -1.00 -11.20
C LEU A 313 -12.99 -0.39 -11.71
N ARG A 314 -12.78 0.90 -11.48
CA ARG A 314 -11.58 1.62 -11.92
C ARG A 314 -10.33 1.16 -11.20
N ASN A 315 -10.41 0.90 -9.90
CA ASN A 315 -9.29 0.33 -9.16
C ASN A 315 -8.96 -1.08 -9.67
N MET A 316 -9.94 -1.96 -9.88
CA MET A 316 -9.69 -3.29 -10.45
C MET A 316 -8.97 -3.23 -11.80
N ASP A 317 -9.36 -2.29 -12.66
CA ASP A 317 -8.74 -2.10 -13.97
C ASP A 317 -7.32 -1.51 -13.89
N TYR A 318 -7.08 -0.66 -12.90
CA TYR A 318 -5.79 0.03 -12.75
C TYR A 318 -4.77 -0.77 -11.94
N ILE A 319 -5.17 -1.32 -10.77
CA ILE A 319 -4.23 -2.00 -9.86
C ILE A 319 -4.27 -3.52 -9.97
N TRP A 320 -5.21 -4.08 -10.75
CA TRP A 320 -5.39 -5.53 -10.98
C TRP A 320 -5.66 -6.36 -9.71
N TYR A 321 -6.04 -5.73 -8.61
CA TYR A 321 -6.45 -6.43 -7.39
C TYR A 321 -7.95 -6.70 -7.39
N ALA A 322 -8.33 -7.82 -6.79
CA ALA A 322 -9.74 -8.20 -6.70
C ALA A 322 -10.50 -7.33 -5.69
N SER A 323 -11.70 -6.91 -6.08
CA SER A 323 -12.58 -6.11 -5.25
C SER A 323 -13.42 -6.96 -4.30
N PRO A 324 -13.69 -6.49 -3.08
CA PRO A 324 -14.72 -7.06 -2.21
C PRO A 324 -16.14 -6.61 -2.57
N ASN A 325 -16.31 -5.63 -3.48
CA ASN A 325 -17.61 -5.14 -3.95
C ASN A 325 -18.23 -6.12 -4.96
N THR A 326 -19.32 -6.76 -4.59
CA THR A 326 -19.96 -7.81 -5.42
C THR A 326 -20.51 -7.28 -6.73
N THR A 327 -21.05 -6.05 -6.74
CA THR A 327 -21.57 -5.44 -7.96
C THR A 327 -20.44 -5.13 -8.94
N ALA A 328 -19.31 -4.61 -8.44
CA ALA A 328 -18.14 -4.36 -9.27
C ALA A 328 -17.61 -5.67 -9.88
N LEU A 329 -17.54 -6.76 -9.11
CA LEU A 329 -17.10 -8.07 -9.62
C LEU A 329 -18.04 -8.60 -10.70
N GLU A 330 -19.35 -8.38 -10.59
CA GLU A 330 -20.33 -8.81 -11.60
C GLU A 330 -20.24 -7.97 -12.88
N GLU A 331 -19.96 -6.69 -12.76
CA GLU A 331 -19.92 -5.73 -13.89
C GLU A 331 -18.55 -5.68 -14.58
N TYR A 332 -17.45 -6.05 -13.90
CA TYR A 332 -16.07 -5.90 -14.40
C TYR A 332 -15.82 -6.56 -15.76
N PRO A 333 -16.35 -7.76 -16.10
CA PRO A 333 -16.13 -8.33 -17.44
C PRO A 333 -16.64 -7.45 -18.57
N ALA A 334 -17.79 -6.78 -18.38
CA ALA A 334 -18.32 -5.85 -19.38
C ALA A 334 -17.55 -4.52 -19.40
N TYR A 335 -17.10 -4.04 -18.25
CA TYR A 335 -16.28 -2.83 -18.12
C TYR A 335 -14.93 -2.99 -18.83
N TYR A 336 -14.27 -4.14 -18.67
CA TYR A 336 -12.96 -4.44 -19.27
C TYR A 336 -13.01 -4.59 -20.81
N GLU A 337 -14.19 -4.92 -21.38
CA GLU A 337 -14.36 -5.08 -22.83
C GLU A 337 -14.65 -3.75 -23.56
N GLU A 338 -15.00 -2.65 -22.88
CA GLU A 338 -15.26 -1.32 -23.42
C GLU A 338 -13.98 -0.53 -23.66
#